data_358bd065149f573583ed7365833ccad0
#
_entry.id   358bd065149f573583ed7365833ccad0
#
_cell.length_a   1.000
_cell.length_b   1.000
_cell.length_c   1.000
_cell.angle_alpha   90.00
_cell.angle_beta   90.00
_cell.angle_gamma   90.00
#
_symmetry.space_group_name_H-M   'P 1'
#
loop_
_entity.id
_entity.type
_entity.pdbx_description
1 polymer ?
#
loop_
_entity_poly.entity_id
_entity_poly.type
_entity_poly.pdbx_seq_one_letter_code
_entity_poly.pdbx_strand_id
1 'polypeptide(L)'
;MARSLRPLDVYPITVRTLDVLRVADVTPGMRRVTLGGAELAAHTAANGYPVAAFRSDGFDDEGKLILQHPDAEVPVAPTQADGVLNWPRDNPHLLFRTYTIRRWDPAAGEVDLDFVKHGVGPATSWAYSVQPGERVTWAGPKSSAPHPVGADWTLVAGDETALPAIGRWLEEWPEGARGQVFIEVAEASHRQLDLPVPDGVEITWLTRDGAEPGTTTLLFDAIRAAHWWEGTVFAWVAGETLTLTPIRRWLRNEKGLPKEQVEVTGYWRRQEVVVDESGALDLDATEDDGEAFHELSEIAPGFVLRVAATIGLAGALGDQARTVVEVAEATDTAPAGVEKLLRYLTAIRITEQTDGGYRLTSLGRSLENDYVSEALSLTGLYAQRELGGLLSLLAAVRTGRGDHDRWFGAEWADRTVSDATLLTARVEEEAGIAEYEAGAVAAAPVFDGLSTVVVVGRAPGAFAEALVTAREDVQALVVAAPSELDALRALHGEHARVSHTPGTLLSRLPEPVDAVLLVGALSSLPDADAAHALREAAASVQPGGRVLVFGEVLDPVLADEHEYEDDLIEFALTGGGARTHDEHLALFAAAGLGEPARSTIGWGNTLYAATAIG
;
A
#
# COMPACT_ATOMS: atom_id res chain seq x y z
N MET A 1 -4.10 -8.46 -5.69
CA MET A 1 -5.16 -8.12 -4.70
C MET A 1 -6.51 -8.13 -5.41
N ALA A 2 -7.58 -8.66 -4.79
CA ALA A 2 -8.92 -8.52 -5.36
C ALA A 2 -9.24 -7.02 -5.47
N ARG A 3 -9.78 -6.58 -6.61
CA ARG A 3 -10.19 -5.17 -6.80
C ARG A 3 -11.30 -4.84 -5.80
N SER A 4 -11.20 -3.72 -5.09
CA SER A 4 -12.32 -3.20 -4.28
C SER A 4 -13.51 -2.85 -5.18
N LEU A 5 -14.73 -2.84 -4.61
CA LEU A 5 -15.88 -2.24 -5.29
C LEU A 5 -15.76 -0.71 -5.45
N ARG A 6 -14.71 -0.11 -4.90
CA ARG A 6 -14.36 1.30 -5.06
C ARG A 6 -13.23 1.42 -6.08
N PRO A 7 -13.49 1.98 -7.27
CA PRO A 7 -12.43 2.22 -8.24
C PRO A 7 -11.42 3.23 -7.69
N LEU A 8 -10.13 2.90 -7.80
CA LEU A 8 -9.07 3.77 -7.32
C LEU A 8 -8.69 4.78 -8.41
N ASP A 9 -8.64 6.07 -8.04
CA ASP A 9 -8.08 7.16 -8.86
C ASP A 9 -6.79 7.65 -8.20
N VAL A 10 -5.66 7.52 -8.88
CA VAL A 10 -4.34 7.87 -8.35
C VAL A 10 -3.98 9.30 -8.72
N TYR A 11 -3.60 10.09 -7.75
CA TYR A 11 -3.21 11.48 -7.96
C TYR A 11 -1.69 11.65 -7.91
N PRO A 12 -1.15 12.64 -8.64
CA PRO A 12 0.23 13.08 -8.39
C PRO A 12 0.33 13.58 -6.94
N ILE A 13 1.09 12.87 -6.11
CA ILE A 13 1.28 13.32 -4.73
C ILE A 13 2.07 14.62 -4.72
N THR A 14 1.56 15.63 -4.00
CA THR A 14 2.16 16.96 -3.96
C THR A 14 2.26 17.47 -2.54
N VAL A 15 3.30 18.26 -2.28
CA VAL A 15 3.45 19.02 -1.04
C VAL A 15 3.00 20.46 -1.25
N ARG A 16 2.29 21.02 -0.27
CA ARG A 16 1.72 22.37 -0.30
C ARG A 16 1.90 23.04 1.06
N THR A 17 2.03 24.34 1.06
CA THR A 17 1.90 25.15 2.27
C THR A 17 0.54 25.85 2.26
N LEU A 18 -0.28 25.54 3.26
CA LEU A 18 -1.63 26.04 3.37
C LEU A 18 -1.76 27.02 4.54
N ASP A 19 -2.63 27.99 4.38
CA ASP A 19 -2.97 28.96 5.44
C ASP A 19 -4.11 28.39 6.28
N VAL A 20 -4.05 28.55 7.59
CA VAL A 20 -5.16 28.29 8.51
C VAL A 20 -6.15 29.44 8.40
N LEU A 21 -7.34 29.16 7.91
CA LEU A 21 -8.37 30.16 7.70
C LEU A 21 -9.29 30.32 8.92
N ARG A 22 -9.69 29.19 9.50
CA ARG A 22 -10.62 29.15 10.64
C ARG A 22 -10.31 27.95 11.52
N VAL A 23 -10.66 28.09 12.79
CA VAL A 23 -10.63 27.01 13.77
C VAL A 23 -11.94 27.08 14.57
N ALA A 24 -12.63 25.95 14.71
CA ALA A 24 -13.89 25.89 15.46
C ALA A 24 -14.06 24.50 16.11
N ASP A 25 -14.73 24.45 17.25
CA ASP A 25 -15.16 23.19 17.84
C ASP A 25 -16.48 22.75 17.19
N VAL A 26 -16.48 21.57 16.59
CA VAL A 26 -17.68 20.95 15.99
C VAL A 26 -18.54 20.33 17.08
N THR A 27 -17.88 19.63 18.01
CA THR A 27 -18.47 19.10 19.23
C THR A 27 -17.49 19.29 20.40
N PRO A 28 -17.85 19.03 21.65
CA PRO A 28 -16.88 19.00 22.74
C PRO A 28 -15.69 18.07 22.48
N GLY A 29 -15.88 16.98 21.70
CA GLY A 29 -14.85 15.99 21.38
C GLY A 29 -14.17 16.18 20.01
N MET A 30 -14.57 17.17 19.20
CA MET A 30 -14.07 17.32 17.83
C MET A 30 -13.78 18.80 17.50
N ARG A 31 -12.61 19.07 16.96
CA ARG A 31 -12.18 20.40 16.52
C ARG A 31 -11.90 20.39 15.02
N ARG A 32 -12.44 21.36 14.30
CA ARG A 32 -12.22 21.57 12.87
C ARG A 32 -11.21 22.68 12.65
N VAL A 33 -10.25 22.40 11.77
CA VAL A 33 -9.33 23.40 11.21
C VAL A 33 -9.60 23.49 9.70
N THR A 34 -9.97 24.69 9.24
CA THR A 34 -10.15 24.98 7.82
C THR A 34 -8.86 25.56 7.27
N LEU A 35 -8.34 24.91 6.27
CA LEU A 35 -7.14 25.29 5.53
C LEU A 35 -7.52 25.87 4.17
N GLY A 36 -6.65 26.73 3.62
CA GLY A 36 -6.82 27.30 2.29
C GLY A 36 -5.51 27.89 1.77
N GLY A 37 -5.59 28.64 0.69
CA GLY A 37 -4.43 29.34 0.16
C GLY A 37 -4.21 29.11 -1.33
N ALA A 38 -3.30 29.92 -1.89
CA ALA A 38 -3.05 29.95 -3.34
C ALA A 38 -2.49 28.61 -3.88
N GLU A 39 -1.82 27.83 -3.03
CA GLU A 39 -1.23 26.57 -3.43
C GLU A 39 -2.25 25.43 -3.62
N LEU A 40 -3.53 25.65 -3.29
CA LEU A 40 -4.60 24.72 -3.67
C LEU A 40 -4.90 24.76 -5.18
N ALA A 41 -4.64 25.87 -5.85
CA ALA A 41 -4.70 25.94 -7.30
C ALA A 41 -3.43 25.33 -7.94
N ALA A 42 -3.52 24.99 -9.21
CA ALA A 42 -2.33 24.60 -9.97
C ALA A 42 -1.31 25.76 -9.99
N HIS A 43 -0.06 25.47 -9.71
CA HIS A 43 0.99 26.48 -9.63
C HIS A 43 2.36 25.88 -9.99
N THR A 44 3.36 26.74 -10.10
CA THR A 44 4.74 26.30 -10.24
C THR A 44 5.48 26.53 -8.92
N ALA A 45 6.04 25.47 -8.35
CA ALA A 45 6.84 25.54 -7.14
C ALA A 45 8.13 26.37 -7.36
N ALA A 46 8.78 26.80 -6.27
CA ALA A 46 9.98 27.64 -6.35
C ALA A 46 11.16 26.99 -7.12
N ASN A 47 11.21 25.67 -7.16
CA ASN A 47 12.20 24.89 -7.91
C ASN A 47 11.81 24.66 -9.39
N GLY A 48 10.69 25.25 -9.87
CA GLY A 48 10.21 25.10 -11.23
C GLY A 48 9.26 23.91 -11.46
N TYR A 49 9.00 23.08 -10.45
CA TYR A 49 8.12 21.93 -10.59
C TYR A 49 6.63 22.35 -10.74
N PRO A 50 5.90 21.81 -11.74
CA PRO A 50 4.48 22.10 -11.92
C PRO A 50 3.64 21.27 -10.94
N VAL A 51 3.07 21.93 -9.94
CA VAL A 51 2.18 21.33 -8.95
C VAL A 51 0.74 21.37 -9.48
N ALA A 52 0.11 20.21 -9.60
CA ALA A 52 -1.29 20.09 -10.03
C ALA A 52 -2.25 20.76 -9.03
N ALA A 53 -3.45 21.15 -9.44
CA ALA A 53 -4.48 21.63 -8.52
C ALA A 53 -4.82 20.57 -7.48
N PHE A 54 -5.17 21.01 -6.27
CA PHE A 54 -5.65 20.12 -5.23
C PHE A 54 -6.97 19.46 -5.68
N ARG A 55 -7.08 18.17 -5.41
CA ARG A 55 -8.27 17.38 -5.73
C ARG A 55 -8.52 16.37 -4.62
N SER A 56 -9.79 16.15 -4.29
CA SER A 56 -10.22 15.16 -3.33
C SER A 56 -11.66 14.78 -3.65
N ASP A 57 -11.87 13.59 -4.17
CA ASP A 57 -13.18 13.13 -4.68
C ASP A 57 -13.77 12.00 -3.82
N GLY A 58 -12.99 11.32 -3.00
CA GLY A 58 -13.42 10.26 -2.09
C GLY A 58 -13.69 10.74 -0.68
N PHE A 59 -14.65 10.12 -0.03
CA PHE A 59 -15.09 10.49 1.31
C PHE A 59 -14.05 10.26 2.41
N ASP A 60 -13.14 9.32 2.20
CA ASP A 60 -12.05 8.94 3.12
C ASP A 60 -10.66 9.32 2.61
N ASP A 61 -10.61 10.18 1.59
CA ASP A 61 -9.34 10.73 1.12
C ASP A 61 -8.54 11.31 2.28
N GLU A 62 -7.25 11.07 2.25
CA GLU A 62 -6.35 11.44 3.33
C GLU A 62 -5.09 12.13 2.82
N GLY A 63 -4.42 12.83 3.71
CA GLY A 63 -3.10 13.36 3.45
C GLY A 63 -2.32 13.53 4.75
N LYS A 64 -1.06 13.89 4.61
CA LYS A 64 -0.12 14.00 5.73
C LYS A 64 0.03 15.46 6.14
N LEU A 65 -0.34 15.75 7.37
CA LEU A 65 -0.08 17.01 8.04
C LEU A 65 1.32 16.98 8.63
N ILE A 66 2.22 17.83 8.11
CA ILE A 66 3.61 17.92 8.58
C ILE A 66 3.65 18.92 9.73
N LEU A 67 4.14 18.46 10.87
CA LEU A 67 4.17 19.19 12.11
C LEU A 67 5.60 19.55 12.51
N GLN A 68 5.76 20.58 13.31
CA GLN A 68 7.04 20.92 13.88
C GLN A 68 7.35 19.96 15.04
N HIS A 69 8.52 19.32 14.99
CA HIS A 69 9.03 18.54 16.10
C HIS A 69 9.44 19.48 17.24
N PRO A 70 9.21 19.13 18.52
CA PRO A 70 9.58 20.01 19.64
C PRO A 70 11.05 20.46 19.66
N ASP A 71 11.95 19.59 19.21
CA ASP A 71 13.38 19.83 19.18
C ASP A 71 13.89 20.41 17.86
N ALA A 72 13.01 20.77 16.93
CA ALA A 72 13.36 21.39 15.66
C ALA A 72 12.93 22.86 15.61
N GLU A 73 13.76 23.73 15.01
CA GLU A 73 13.42 25.15 14.84
C GLU A 73 12.32 25.38 13.79
N VAL A 74 12.23 24.49 12.80
CA VAL A 74 11.25 24.52 11.72
C VAL A 74 10.74 23.11 11.43
N PRO A 75 9.52 22.94 10.88
CA PRO A 75 9.04 21.63 10.47
C PRO A 75 9.97 20.98 9.44
N VAL A 76 10.32 19.71 9.66
CA VAL A 76 11.00 18.89 8.67
C VAL A 76 9.97 18.38 7.70
N ALA A 77 10.03 18.83 6.45
CA ALA A 77 9.05 18.53 5.42
C ALA A 77 9.69 17.75 4.25
N PRO A 78 8.91 16.93 3.54
CA PRO A 78 9.39 16.33 2.30
C PRO A 78 9.68 17.43 1.26
N THR A 79 10.66 17.16 0.42
CA THR A 79 10.97 18.00 -0.74
C THR A 79 10.36 17.39 -2.00
N GLN A 80 9.97 18.24 -2.92
CA GLN A 80 9.41 17.82 -4.20
C GLN A 80 10.26 18.34 -5.35
N ALA A 81 10.84 17.41 -6.12
CA ALA A 81 11.53 17.68 -7.36
C ALA A 81 11.16 16.57 -8.34
N ASP A 82 11.01 16.91 -9.62
CA ASP A 82 10.75 15.94 -10.71
C ASP A 82 9.53 15.00 -10.50
N GLY A 83 8.53 15.45 -9.74
CA GLY A 83 7.32 14.66 -9.48
C GLY A 83 7.43 13.66 -8.33
N VAL A 84 8.60 13.56 -7.70
CA VAL A 84 8.85 12.70 -6.54
C VAL A 84 8.73 13.49 -5.25
N LEU A 85 8.15 12.87 -4.24
CA LEU A 85 8.09 13.40 -2.90
C LEU A 85 9.14 12.70 -2.03
N ASN A 86 10.25 13.39 -1.78
CA ASN A 86 11.36 12.85 -1.01
C ASN A 86 11.16 13.13 0.48
N TRP A 87 10.92 12.06 1.23
CA TRP A 87 10.77 12.10 2.67
C TRP A 87 12.12 11.94 3.34
N PRO A 88 12.55 12.89 4.19
CA PRO A 88 13.81 12.76 4.95
C PRO A 88 13.62 11.78 6.11
N ARG A 89 13.49 10.48 5.81
CA ARG A 89 13.15 9.42 6.78
C ARG A 89 14.19 9.27 7.87
N ASP A 90 15.47 9.51 7.55
CA ASP A 90 16.58 9.46 8.50
C ASP A 90 16.64 10.66 9.46
N ASN A 91 15.79 11.66 9.27
CA ASN A 91 15.76 12.81 10.15
C ASN A 91 14.86 12.53 11.36
N PRO A 92 15.42 12.44 12.59
CA PRO A 92 14.64 12.12 13.80
C PRO A 92 13.57 13.17 14.12
N HIS A 93 13.68 14.37 13.53
CA HIS A 93 12.69 15.44 13.71
C HIS A 93 11.57 15.43 12.66
N LEU A 94 11.54 14.42 11.78
CA LEU A 94 10.42 14.24 10.83
C LEU A 94 9.17 13.87 11.61
N LEU A 95 8.21 14.78 11.64
CA LEU A 95 6.94 14.59 12.35
C LEU A 95 5.76 14.87 11.45
N PHE A 96 4.98 13.86 11.17
CA PHE A 96 3.72 14.00 10.43
C PHE A 96 2.63 13.09 11.00
N ARG A 97 1.38 13.42 10.67
CA ARG A 97 0.21 12.57 10.98
C ARG A 97 -0.73 12.59 9.79
N THR A 98 -1.34 11.44 9.53
CA THR A 98 -2.35 11.29 8.47
C THR A 98 -3.70 11.74 8.98
N TYR A 99 -4.40 12.54 8.19
CA TYR A 99 -5.74 13.02 8.48
C TYR A 99 -6.65 12.88 7.28
N THR A 100 -7.90 12.52 7.54
CA THR A 100 -8.97 12.50 6.54
C THR A 100 -9.31 13.91 6.11
N ILE A 101 -9.51 14.11 4.82
CA ILE A 101 -10.06 15.34 4.25
C ILE A 101 -11.57 15.33 4.47
N ARG A 102 -12.01 15.99 5.56
CA ARG A 102 -13.42 16.06 5.94
C ARG A 102 -14.31 16.73 4.88
N ARG A 103 -13.80 17.77 4.23
CA ARG A 103 -14.46 18.50 3.16
C ARG A 103 -13.43 19.13 2.25
N TRP A 104 -13.67 19.06 0.97
CA TRP A 104 -13.01 19.88 -0.05
C TRP A 104 -14.05 20.73 -0.79
N ASP A 105 -13.88 22.04 -0.75
CA ASP A 105 -14.72 23.01 -1.46
C ASP A 105 -13.89 23.73 -2.52
N PRO A 106 -13.91 23.28 -3.78
CA PRO A 106 -13.14 23.91 -4.85
C PRO A 106 -13.60 25.34 -5.17
N ALA A 107 -14.86 25.69 -4.88
CA ALA A 107 -15.38 27.03 -5.15
C ALA A 107 -14.88 28.04 -4.13
N ALA A 108 -14.79 27.63 -2.87
CA ALA A 108 -14.24 28.45 -1.78
C ALA A 108 -12.71 28.35 -1.70
N GLY A 109 -12.09 27.29 -2.25
CA GLY A 109 -10.68 26.99 -2.06
C GLY A 109 -10.35 26.60 -0.62
N GLU A 110 -11.20 25.76 -0.01
CA GLU A 110 -11.13 25.41 1.41
C GLU A 110 -11.09 23.89 1.61
N VAL A 111 -10.22 23.47 2.54
CA VAL A 111 -10.12 22.09 3.02
C VAL A 111 -10.38 22.05 4.51
N ASP A 112 -11.31 21.23 4.95
CA ASP A 112 -11.58 21.01 6.37
C ASP A 112 -10.93 19.72 6.86
N LEU A 113 -10.23 19.80 7.98
CA LEU A 113 -9.69 18.67 8.73
C LEU A 113 -10.31 18.65 10.12
N ASP A 114 -10.79 17.49 10.57
CA ASP A 114 -11.36 17.33 11.92
C ASP A 114 -10.38 16.55 12.81
N PHE A 115 -10.18 17.08 14.01
CA PHE A 115 -9.27 16.55 15.02
C PHE A 115 -10.05 16.09 16.24
N VAL A 116 -9.88 14.82 16.61
CA VAL A 116 -10.45 14.28 17.85
C VAL A 116 -9.72 14.89 19.04
N LYS A 117 -10.50 15.39 19.99
CA LYS A 117 -9.99 15.97 21.22
C LYS A 117 -9.78 14.88 22.27
N HIS A 118 -8.69 14.17 22.17
CA HIS A 118 -8.27 13.17 23.13
C HIS A 118 -6.81 13.38 23.50
N GLY A 119 -6.42 13.09 24.73
CA GLY A 119 -5.04 12.99 25.19
C GLY A 119 -4.03 14.01 24.63
N VAL A 120 -2.76 13.78 24.87
CA VAL A 120 -1.68 14.67 24.41
C VAL A 120 -0.95 13.98 23.26
N GLY A 121 -1.17 14.44 22.03
CA GLY A 121 -0.43 13.99 20.85
C GLY A 121 0.00 15.21 20.02
N PRO A 122 1.05 15.11 19.20
CA PRO A 122 1.58 16.25 18.45
C PRO A 122 0.53 16.97 17.60
N ALA A 123 -0.30 16.23 16.89
CA ALA A 123 -1.34 16.82 16.04
C ALA A 123 -2.51 17.39 16.83
N THR A 124 -2.90 16.76 17.92
CA THR A 124 -3.92 17.28 18.82
C THR A 124 -3.42 18.58 19.49
N SER A 125 -2.17 18.59 19.96
CA SER A 125 -1.54 19.79 20.53
C SER A 125 -1.48 20.94 19.52
N TRP A 126 -1.11 20.65 18.27
CA TRP A 126 -1.13 21.62 17.18
C TRP A 126 -2.55 22.15 16.94
N ALA A 127 -3.55 21.26 16.81
CA ALA A 127 -4.94 21.67 16.58
C ALA A 127 -5.52 22.50 17.72
N TYR A 128 -5.04 22.35 18.96
CA TYR A 128 -5.42 23.18 20.09
C TYR A 128 -4.82 24.57 20.06
N SER A 129 -3.55 24.68 19.59
CA SER A 129 -2.79 25.93 19.67
C SER A 129 -2.87 26.79 18.40
N VAL A 130 -3.08 26.16 17.24
CA VAL A 130 -3.06 26.83 15.94
C VAL A 130 -4.11 27.94 15.84
N GLN A 131 -3.72 29.07 15.21
CA GLN A 131 -4.56 30.26 15.04
C GLN A 131 -4.75 30.57 13.54
N PRO A 132 -5.87 31.21 13.18
CA PRO A 132 -6.04 31.76 11.84
C PRO A 132 -4.89 32.68 11.43
N GLY A 133 -4.39 32.49 10.22
CA GLY A 133 -3.24 33.20 9.66
C GLY A 133 -1.90 32.46 9.83
N GLU A 134 -1.86 31.39 10.61
CA GLU A 134 -0.68 30.50 10.63
C GLU A 134 -0.64 29.60 9.39
N ARG A 135 0.50 28.99 9.14
CA ARG A 135 0.72 28.14 7.97
C ARG A 135 1.10 26.71 8.38
N VAL A 136 0.69 25.78 7.58
CA VAL A 136 1.02 24.36 7.78
C VAL A 136 1.36 23.70 6.45
N THR A 137 2.27 22.75 6.49
CA THR A 137 2.62 21.96 5.31
C THR A 137 1.76 20.70 5.25
N TRP A 138 1.24 20.43 4.06
CA TRP A 138 0.37 19.31 3.75
C TRP A 138 0.91 18.53 2.54
N ALA A 139 0.95 17.20 2.63
CA ALA A 139 1.29 16.33 1.52
C ALA A 139 0.11 15.39 1.19
N GLY A 140 -0.30 15.37 -0.05
CA GLY A 140 -1.42 14.57 -0.56
C GLY A 140 -2.64 15.38 -1.00
N PRO A 141 -3.78 14.68 -1.27
CA PRO A 141 -3.92 13.22 -1.27
C PRO A 141 -3.12 12.55 -2.40
N LYS A 142 -2.82 11.28 -2.20
CA LYS A 142 -2.09 10.45 -3.18
C LYS A 142 -3.02 9.68 -4.11
N SER A 143 -4.21 9.42 -3.63
CA SER A 143 -5.24 8.67 -4.35
C SER A 143 -6.60 9.00 -3.76
N SER A 144 -7.63 8.62 -4.48
CA SER A 144 -9.02 8.76 -4.08
C SER A 144 -9.79 7.53 -4.52
N ALA A 145 -10.73 7.09 -3.69
CA ALA A 145 -11.66 6.05 -4.05
C ALA A 145 -13.09 6.56 -3.80
N PRO A 146 -13.90 6.73 -4.85
CA PRO A 146 -15.27 7.18 -4.71
C PRO A 146 -16.16 6.13 -4.02
N HIS A 147 -17.46 6.36 -4.01
CA HIS A 147 -18.41 5.41 -3.45
C HIS A 147 -18.38 4.06 -4.15
N PRO A 148 -18.70 2.96 -3.43
CA PRO A 148 -18.67 1.61 -4.00
C PRO A 148 -19.67 1.45 -5.14
N VAL A 149 -19.27 0.72 -6.17
CA VAL A 149 -20.10 0.44 -7.36
C VAL A 149 -20.57 -1.01 -7.30
N GLY A 150 -21.87 -1.22 -7.52
CA GLY A 150 -22.46 -2.58 -7.56
C GLY A 150 -22.82 -3.15 -6.18
N ALA A 151 -22.73 -2.39 -5.12
CA ALA A 151 -23.29 -2.77 -3.83
C ALA A 151 -24.79 -2.44 -3.77
N ASP A 152 -25.60 -3.36 -3.24
CA ASP A 152 -27.03 -3.14 -2.97
C ASP A 152 -27.24 -2.32 -1.69
N TRP A 153 -26.28 -2.37 -0.78
CA TRP A 153 -26.25 -1.58 0.44
C TRP A 153 -24.82 -1.50 1.03
N THR A 154 -24.61 -0.55 1.93
CA THR A 154 -23.30 -0.35 2.58
C THR A 154 -23.40 -0.49 4.10
N LEU A 155 -22.39 -1.13 4.69
CA LEU A 155 -22.12 -1.12 6.12
C LEU A 155 -20.98 -0.16 6.38
N VAL A 156 -21.24 0.91 7.13
CA VAL A 156 -20.23 1.92 7.47
C VAL A 156 -20.08 1.95 8.98
N ALA A 157 -18.87 1.79 9.49
CA ALA A 157 -18.67 1.81 10.93
C ALA A 157 -17.33 2.45 11.34
N GLY A 158 -17.29 3.06 12.50
CA GLY A 158 -16.06 3.58 13.05
C GLY A 158 -16.19 4.31 14.37
N ASP A 159 -15.04 4.58 14.97
CA ASP A 159 -14.95 5.46 16.13
C ASP A 159 -14.88 6.95 15.75
N GLU A 160 -14.65 7.83 16.71
CA GLU A 160 -14.57 9.26 16.45
C GLU A 160 -13.47 9.68 15.48
N THR A 161 -12.43 8.86 15.29
CA THR A 161 -11.36 9.15 14.31
C THR A 161 -11.81 8.91 12.88
N ALA A 162 -12.77 8.00 12.68
CA ALA A 162 -13.41 7.73 11.40
C ALA A 162 -14.58 8.69 11.10
N LEU A 163 -15.09 9.40 12.11
CA LEU A 163 -16.25 10.29 11.97
C LEU A 163 -16.09 11.37 10.89
N PRO A 164 -14.88 11.93 10.63
CA PRO A 164 -14.68 12.83 9.48
C PRO A 164 -15.03 12.19 8.13
N ALA A 165 -14.57 10.97 7.88
CA ALA A 165 -14.89 10.22 6.67
C ALA A 165 -16.38 9.87 6.60
N ILE A 166 -16.93 9.36 7.69
CA ILE A 166 -18.36 9.01 7.81
C ILE A 166 -19.23 10.24 7.57
N GLY A 167 -18.90 11.38 8.17
CA GLY A 167 -19.65 12.63 8.00
C GLY A 167 -19.64 13.11 6.55
N ARG A 168 -18.49 13.05 5.88
CA ARG A 168 -18.40 13.37 4.47
C ARG A 168 -19.20 12.39 3.62
N TRP A 169 -19.12 11.09 3.90
CA TRP A 169 -19.91 10.08 3.20
C TRP A 169 -21.41 10.35 3.30
N LEU A 170 -21.91 10.68 4.50
CA LEU A 170 -23.32 11.01 4.70
C LEU A 170 -23.76 12.27 3.92
N GLU A 171 -22.90 13.29 3.81
CA GLU A 171 -23.16 14.50 3.03
C GLU A 171 -23.12 14.24 1.51
N GLU A 172 -22.27 13.32 1.06
CA GLU A 172 -22.07 12.93 -0.35
C GLU A 172 -22.80 11.62 -0.69
N TRP A 173 -23.75 11.16 0.13
CA TRP A 173 -24.41 9.87 -0.02
C TRP A 173 -25.06 9.71 -1.40
N PRO A 174 -24.77 8.62 -2.16
CA PRO A 174 -25.32 8.43 -3.49
C PRO A 174 -26.86 8.31 -3.46
N GLU A 175 -27.53 8.96 -4.39
CA GLU A 175 -28.99 8.92 -4.51
C GLU A 175 -29.50 7.47 -4.65
N GLY A 176 -30.46 7.10 -3.79
CA GLY A 176 -31.06 5.76 -3.79
C GLY A 176 -30.21 4.67 -3.15
N ALA A 177 -28.97 4.94 -2.76
CA ALA A 177 -28.14 3.99 -2.01
C ALA A 177 -28.72 3.75 -0.60
N ARG A 178 -28.51 2.56 -0.06
CA ARG A 178 -28.98 2.16 1.27
C ARG A 178 -27.80 1.85 2.16
N GLY A 179 -27.92 2.08 3.47
CA GLY A 179 -26.81 1.74 4.37
C GLY A 179 -27.17 1.71 5.84
N GLN A 180 -26.32 1.00 6.59
CA GLN A 180 -26.31 0.99 8.04
C GLN A 180 -25.00 1.60 8.51
N VAL A 181 -25.10 2.61 9.37
CA VAL A 181 -23.97 3.39 9.87
C VAL A 181 -23.88 3.26 11.38
N PHE A 182 -22.72 2.84 11.88
CA PHE A 182 -22.45 2.68 13.31
C PHE A 182 -21.29 3.59 13.71
N ILE A 183 -21.53 4.44 14.68
CA ILE A 183 -20.54 5.45 15.10
C ILE A 183 -20.34 5.37 16.61
N GLU A 184 -19.12 5.05 17.03
CA GLU A 184 -18.73 5.06 18.43
C GLU A 184 -18.10 6.38 18.80
N VAL A 185 -18.56 7.00 19.88
CA VAL A 185 -18.05 8.25 20.45
C VAL A 185 -17.88 8.13 21.96
N ALA A 186 -17.05 8.98 22.55
CA ALA A 186 -16.80 8.96 23.98
C ALA A 186 -18.09 9.17 24.80
N GLU A 187 -18.88 10.18 24.45
CA GLU A 187 -20.09 10.59 25.16
C GLU A 187 -21.19 11.06 24.20
N ALA A 188 -22.42 11.10 24.68
CA ALA A 188 -23.58 11.54 23.91
C ALA A 188 -23.44 13.00 23.38
N SER A 189 -22.73 13.85 24.09
CA SER A 189 -22.43 15.24 23.71
C SER A 189 -21.45 15.34 22.52
N HIS A 190 -20.74 14.27 22.17
CA HIS A 190 -19.80 14.19 21.05
C HIS A 190 -20.47 13.79 19.73
N ARG A 191 -21.75 13.45 19.74
CA ARG A 191 -22.51 13.15 18.52
C ARG A 191 -22.65 14.38 17.65
N GLN A 192 -22.39 14.24 16.36
CA GLN A 192 -22.66 15.29 15.37
C GLN A 192 -24.10 15.12 14.85
N LEU A 193 -25.07 15.68 15.58
CA LEU A 193 -26.50 15.53 15.27
C LEU A 193 -26.98 16.37 14.08
N ASP A 194 -26.14 17.25 13.58
CA ASP A 194 -26.35 18.07 12.38
C ASP A 194 -25.95 17.39 11.07
N LEU A 195 -25.34 16.20 11.14
CA LEU A 195 -25.10 15.40 9.95
C LEU A 195 -26.41 14.97 9.30
N PRO A 196 -26.48 14.98 7.95
CA PRO A 196 -27.66 14.52 7.24
C PRO A 196 -27.88 13.01 7.47
N VAL A 197 -29.15 12.63 7.51
CA VAL A 197 -29.56 11.22 7.47
C VAL A 197 -30.24 10.99 6.12
N PRO A 198 -29.51 10.50 5.10
CA PRO A 198 -30.07 10.27 3.78
C PRO A 198 -31.21 9.23 3.81
N ASP A 199 -32.12 9.31 2.86
CA ASP A 199 -33.19 8.31 2.70
C ASP A 199 -32.58 6.91 2.52
N GLY A 200 -33.07 5.94 3.29
CA GLY A 200 -32.58 4.55 3.25
C GLY A 200 -31.31 4.29 4.09
N VAL A 201 -30.88 5.27 4.89
CA VAL A 201 -29.75 5.14 5.82
C VAL A 201 -30.23 5.06 7.27
N GLU A 202 -29.71 4.07 8.00
CA GLU A 202 -29.94 3.89 9.44
C GLU A 202 -28.64 4.25 10.18
N ILE A 203 -28.68 5.24 11.08
CA ILE A 203 -27.52 5.64 11.89
C ILE A 203 -27.70 5.20 13.34
N THR A 204 -26.74 4.45 13.85
CA THR A 204 -26.64 4.01 15.24
C THR A 204 -25.47 4.67 15.92
N TRP A 205 -25.74 5.52 16.92
CA TRP A 205 -24.72 6.12 17.76
C TRP A 205 -24.49 5.28 19.01
N LEU A 206 -23.24 4.96 19.27
CA LEU A 206 -22.76 4.20 20.42
C LEU A 206 -21.92 5.10 21.31
N THR A 207 -22.12 5.04 22.62
CA THR A 207 -21.36 5.84 23.58
C THR A 207 -20.58 4.95 24.52
N ARG A 208 -19.30 5.29 24.71
CA ARG A 208 -18.43 4.54 25.63
C ARG A 208 -18.70 4.84 27.10
N ASP A 209 -19.32 5.98 27.39
CA ASP A 209 -19.74 6.40 28.74
C ASP A 209 -18.64 6.23 29.81
N GLY A 210 -17.42 6.67 29.48
CA GLY A 210 -16.27 6.65 30.38
C GLY A 210 -15.32 5.47 30.20
N ALA A 211 -15.63 4.51 29.33
CA ALA A 211 -14.63 3.50 28.95
C ALA A 211 -13.53 4.12 28.06
N GLU A 212 -12.31 3.62 28.25
CA GLU A 212 -11.15 4.08 27.49
C GLU A 212 -11.31 3.81 25.97
N PRO A 213 -10.89 4.72 25.10
CA PRO A 213 -10.90 4.51 23.65
C PRO A 213 -10.14 3.25 23.26
N GLY A 214 -10.70 2.47 22.33
CA GLY A 214 -10.06 1.25 21.83
C GLY A 214 -10.09 0.06 22.82
N THR A 215 -10.97 0.08 23.83
CA THR A 215 -11.12 -1.03 24.79
C THR A 215 -12.49 -1.67 24.75
N THR A 216 -13.43 -1.11 23.99
CA THR A 216 -14.82 -1.58 23.95
C THR A 216 -15.06 -2.55 22.79
N THR A 217 -16.14 -3.32 22.90
CA THR A 217 -16.67 -4.16 21.81
C THR A 217 -17.94 -3.56 21.19
N LEU A 218 -18.28 -2.32 21.53
CA LEU A 218 -19.56 -1.68 21.18
C LEU A 218 -19.86 -1.70 19.69
N LEU A 219 -18.87 -1.35 18.84
CA LEU A 219 -19.03 -1.40 17.39
C LEU A 219 -19.31 -2.82 16.92
N PHE A 220 -18.51 -3.79 17.34
CA PHE A 220 -18.68 -5.20 16.96
C PHE A 220 -20.02 -5.75 17.39
N ASP A 221 -20.41 -5.53 18.64
CA ASP A 221 -21.67 -6.01 19.19
C ASP A 221 -22.88 -5.40 18.48
N ALA A 222 -22.83 -4.10 18.18
CA ALA A 222 -23.88 -3.41 17.46
C ALA A 222 -24.01 -3.91 16.01
N ILE A 223 -22.90 -4.04 15.29
CA ILE A 223 -22.87 -4.58 13.92
C ILE A 223 -23.41 -6.01 13.88
N ARG A 224 -22.99 -6.84 14.82
CA ARG A 224 -23.40 -8.25 14.92
C ARG A 224 -24.89 -8.39 15.26
N ALA A 225 -25.42 -7.51 16.09
CA ALA A 225 -26.83 -7.52 16.50
C ALA A 225 -27.76 -6.90 15.43
N ALA A 226 -27.24 -6.14 14.50
CA ALA A 226 -28.04 -5.49 13.46
C ALA A 226 -28.66 -6.49 12.50
N HIS A 227 -29.83 -6.15 11.97
CA HIS A 227 -30.47 -6.91 10.91
C HIS A 227 -29.63 -6.88 9.64
N TRP A 228 -29.10 -8.04 9.22
CA TRP A 228 -28.33 -8.16 8.00
C TRP A 228 -29.26 -8.10 6.77
N TRP A 229 -29.11 -7.08 5.95
CA TRP A 229 -29.93 -6.91 4.76
C TRP A 229 -29.54 -7.88 3.66
N GLU A 230 -30.50 -8.21 2.79
CA GLU A 230 -30.25 -9.01 1.60
C GLU A 230 -29.55 -8.19 0.51
N GLY A 231 -28.77 -8.87 -0.34
CA GLY A 231 -28.03 -8.28 -1.45
C GLY A 231 -26.51 -8.19 -1.20
N THR A 232 -25.82 -7.67 -2.19
CA THR A 232 -24.37 -7.42 -2.14
C THR A 232 -24.09 -6.25 -1.22
N VAL A 233 -23.31 -6.50 -0.16
CA VAL A 233 -22.88 -5.46 0.77
C VAL A 233 -21.47 -4.99 0.42
N PHE A 234 -21.20 -3.71 0.66
CA PHE A 234 -19.86 -3.20 0.80
C PHE A 234 -19.69 -2.72 2.25
N ALA A 235 -18.69 -3.26 2.95
CA ALA A 235 -18.40 -2.92 4.34
C ALA A 235 -17.13 -2.08 4.42
N TRP A 236 -17.28 -0.85 4.93
CA TRP A 236 -16.17 0.05 5.24
C TRP A 236 -16.14 0.31 6.74
N VAL A 237 -15.01 -0.01 7.38
CA VAL A 237 -14.85 0.13 8.83
C VAL A 237 -13.50 0.77 9.14
N ALA A 238 -13.48 1.82 9.96
CA ALA A 238 -12.22 2.46 10.36
C ALA A 238 -12.23 2.87 11.85
N GLY A 239 -11.04 2.89 12.46
CA GLY A 239 -10.90 3.24 13.89
C GLY A 239 -9.67 2.60 14.53
N GLU A 240 -9.77 2.23 15.81
CA GLU A 240 -8.68 1.60 16.54
C GLU A 240 -8.39 0.18 16.01
N THR A 241 -7.14 -0.09 15.67
CA THR A 241 -6.72 -1.31 14.94
C THR A 241 -7.17 -2.62 15.60
N LEU A 242 -7.06 -2.75 16.92
CA LEU A 242 -7.38 -4.00 17.61
C LEU A 242 -8.88 -4.22 17.78
N THR A 243 -9.66 -3.14 17.96
CA THR A 243 -11.13 -3.24 18.05
C THR A 243 -11.77 -3.58 16.70
N LEU A 244 -11.10 -3.30 15.59
CA LEU A 244 -11.58 -3.66 14.26
C LEU A 244 -11.34 -5.13 13.89
N THR A 245 -10.40 -5.81 14.53
CA THR A 245 -10.04 -7.19 14.20
C THR A 245 -11.22 -8.17 14.29
N PRO A 246 -12.05 -8.21 15.37
CA PRO A 246 -13.20 -9.10 15.40
C PRO A 246 -14.25 -8.76 14.35
N ILE A 247 -14.40 -7.48 13.96
CA ILE A 247 -15.32 -7.05 12.89
C ILE A 247 -14.84 -7.62 11.54
N ARG A 248 -13.54 -7.44 11.21
CA ARG A 248 -12.93 -7.98 9.98
C ARG A 248 -13.12 -9.49 9.90
N ARG A 249 -12.79 -10.21 10.99
CA ARG A 249 -12.93 -11.66 11.05
C ARG A 249 -14.38 -12.10 10.84
N TRP A 250 -15.34 -11.44 11.47
CA TRP A 250 -16.76 -11.75 11.34
C TRP A 250 -17.27 -11.51 9.91
N LEU A 251 -16.91 -10.38 9.28
CA LEU A 251 -17.27 -10.07 7.90
C LEU A 251 -16.70 -11.10 6.92
N ARG A 252 -15.44 -11.47 7.10
CA ARG A 252 -14.74 -12.40 6.19
C ARG A 252 -15.14 -13.86 6.42
N ASN A 253 -15.15 -14.32 7.65
CA ASN A 253 -15.27 -15.74 7.96
C ASN A 253 -16.72 -16.16 8.26
N GLU A 254 -17.49 -15.35 9.00
CA GLU A 254 -18.87 -15.71 9.34
C GLU A 254 -19.88 -15.23 8.28
N LYS A 255 -19.70 -14.04 7.73
CA LYS A 255 -20.54 -13.54 6.62
C LYS A 255 -20.05 -13.98 5.24
N GLY A 256 -18.81 -14.45 5.14
CA GLY A 256 -18.24 -14.97 3.89
C GLY A 256 -18.06 -13.90 2.81
N LEU A 257 -17.86 -12.63 3.19
CA LEU A 257 -17.71 -11.56 2.22
C LEU A 257 -16.37 -11.68 1.50
N PRO A 258 -16.33 -11.55 0.18
CA PRO A 258 -15.09 -11.52 -0.58
C PRO A 258 -14.27 -10.24 -0.26
N LYS A 259 -12.97 -10.26 -0.57
CA LYS A 259 -12.04 -9.15 -0.22
C LYS A 259 -12.50 -7.81 -0.81
N GLU A 260 -13.00 -7.80 -2.02
CA GLU A 260 -13.46 -6.60 -2.73
C GLU A 260 -14.66 -5.89 -2.07
N GLN A 261 -15.38 -6.58 -1.19
CA GLN A 261 -16.52 -6.05 -0.47
C GLN A 261 -16.17 -5.54 0.94
N VAL A 262 -14.92 -5.65 1.38
CA VAL A 262 -14.53 -5.36 2.76
C VAL A 262 -13.29 -4.48 2.80
N GLU A 263 -13.47 -3.26 3.29
CA GLU A 263 -12.38 -2.33 3.63
C GLU A 263 -12.41 -2.09 5.14
N VAL A 264 -11.38 -2.54 5.85
CA VAL A 264 -11.21 -2.34 7.30
C VAL A 264 -9.84 -1.73 7.53
N THR A 265 -9.81 -0.47 7.97
CA THR A 265 -8.59 0.33 8.07
C THR A 265 -8.35 0.80 9.51
N GLY A 266 -7.22 0.43 10.08
CA GLY A 266 -6.77 0.96 11.36
C GLY A 266 -6.28 2.40 11.21
N TYR A 267 -6.99 3.35 11.80
CA TYR A 267 -6.61 4.76 11.79
C TYR A 267 -5.65 5.11 12.92
N TRP A 268 -5.72 4.37 14.01
CA TRP A 268 -4.83 4.51 15.14
C TRP A 268 -4.69 3.19 15.91
N ARG A 269 -3.68 3.10 16.75
CA ARG A 269 -3.45 1.94 17.62
C ARG A 269 -3.21 2.43 19.04
N ARG A 270 -3.90 1.84 19.98
CA ARG A 270 -3.62 2.06 21.40
C ARG A 270 -2.24 1.51 21.72
N GLN A 271 -1.33 2.39 22.13
CA GLN A 271 0.00 2.01 22.63
C GLN A 271 -0.09 1.74 24.13
N GLU A 272 0.45 0.62 24.56
CA GLU A 272 0.81 0.46 25.96
C GLU A 272 2.04 1.34 26.20
N VAL A 273 1.87 2.39 27.00
CA VAL A 273 2.97 3.27 27.38
C VAL A 273 3.81 2.50 28.40
N VAL A 274 5.00 2.06 27.99
CA VAL A 274 6.00 1.56 28.92
C VAL A 274 6.64 2.81 29.57
N VAL A 275 6.32 3.06 30.81
CA VAL A 275 6.99 4.07 31.64
C VAL A 275 8.07 3.39 32.46
N ASP A 276 9.24 4.04 32.59
CA ASP A 276 10.28 3.61 33.49
C ASP A 276 9.84 3.72 34.98
N GLU A 277 10.64 3.20 35.92
CA GLU A 277 10.36 3.26 37.36
C GLU A 277 10.21 4.69 37.90
N SER A 278 10.60 5.73 37.15
CA SER A 278 10.47 7.15 37.50
C SER A 278 9.24 7.81 36.91
N GLY A 279 8.51 7.14 36.00
CA GLY A 279 7.34 7.67 35.28
C GLY A 279 7.69 8.60 34.11
N ALA A 280 8.95 8.65 33.69
CA ALA A 280 9.39 9.38 32.51
C ALA A 280 9.36 8.46 31.26
N LEU A 281 9.07 9.03 30.09
CA LEU A 281 9.28 8.35 28.81
C LEU A 281 10.81 8.26 28.60
N ASP A 282 11.33 7.04 28.57
CA ASP A 282 12.73 6.83 28.21
C ASP A 282 12.87 6.95 26.68
N LEU A 283 13.25 8.14 26.23
CA LEU A 283 13.52 8.45 24.82
C LEU A 283 14.99 8.27 24.44
N ASP A 284 15.86 7.96 25.42
CA ASP A 284 17.30 7.95 25.26
C ASP A 284 17.98 6.62 25.67
N ALA A 285 17.28 5.50 25.56
CA ALA A 285 17.97 4.21 25.62
C ALA A 285 18.93 4.14 24.41
N THR A 286 20.17 4.52 24.60
CA THR A 286 21.26 4.19 23.67
C THR A 286 21.36 2.67 23.66
N GLU A 287 20.86 2.04 22.58
CA GLU A 287 21.11 0.63 22.35
C GLU A 287 22.62 0.39 22.40
N ASP A 288 23.06 -0.58 23.22
CA ASP A 288 24.44 -1.03 23.19
C ASP A 288 24.69 -1.63 21.80
N ASP A 289 25.67 -1.10 21.07
CA ASP A 289 26.04 -1.58 19.72
C ASP A 289 26.17 -3.11 19.65
N GLY A 290 26.56 -3.75 20.76
CA GLY A 290 26.65 -5.21 20.88
C GLY A 290 25.28 -5.88 20.93
N GLU A 291 24.28 -5.29 21.58
CA GLU A 291 22.91 -5.78 21.66
C GLU A 291 22.19 -5.60 20.31
N ALA A 292 22.31 -4.40 19.71
CA ALA A 292 21.79 -4.13 18.37
C ALA A 292 22.37 -5.07 17.30
N PHE A 293 23.69 -5.33 17.34
CA PHE A 293 24.32 -6.29 16.45
C PHE A 293 23.84 -7.72 16.69
N HIS A 294 23.62 -8.08 17.96
CA HIS A 294 23.06 -9.40 18.30
C HIS A 294 21.66 -9.58 17.73
N GLU A 295 20.79 -8.59 17.89
CA GLU A 295 19.43 -8.59 17.31
C GLU A 295 19.46 -8.72 15.79
N LEU A 296 20.29 -7.94 15.09
CA LEU A 296 20.48 -8.04 13.63
C LEU A 296 21.01 -9.40 13.17
N SER A 297 21.70 -10.14 14.04
CA SER A 297 22.24 -11.46 13.72
C SER A 297 21.26 -12.62 13.94
N GLU A 298 20.10 -12.35 14.58
CA GLU A 298 19.12 -13.39 14.91
C GLU A 298 18.20 -13.72 13.71
N ILE A 299 18.19 -14.99 13.32
CA ILE A 299 17.30 -15.51 12.27
C ILE A 299 15.97 -16.02 12.87
N ALA A 300 16.02 -16.51 14.12
CA ALA A 300 14.91 -17.27 14.71
C ALA A 300 13.61 -16.47 14.85
N PRO A 301 13.57 -15.22 15.30
CA PRO A 301 12.33 -14.45 15.44
C PRO A 301 11.57 -14.35 14.11
N GLY A 302 12.22 -13.90 13.05
CA GLY A 302 11.60 -13.74 11.73
C GLY A 302 11.14 -15.07 11.14
N PHE A 303 11.91 -16.14 11.30
CA PHE A 303 11.54 -17.46 10.77
C PHE A 303 10.37 -18.08 11.54
N VAL A 304 10.34 -17.92 12.86
CA VAL A 304 9.27 -18.44 13.71
C VAL A 304 7.95 -17.72 13.45
N LEU A 305 7.98 -16.41 13.19
CA LEU A 305 6.79 -15.65 12.77
C LEU A 305 6.24 -16.16 11.44
N ARG A 306 7.09 -16.51 10.48
CA ARG A 306 6.69 -17.13 9.20
C ARG A 306 6.04 -18.50 9.41
N VAL A 307 6.58 -19.32 10.31
CA VAL A 307 5.95 -20.61 10.66
C VAL A 307 4.58 -20.37 11.30
N ALA A 308 4.47 -19.44 12.24
CA ALA A 308 3.21 -19.12 12.89
C ALA A 308 2.13 -18.63 11.91
N ALA A 309 2.50 -17.76 10.97
CA ALA A 309 1.63 -17.30 9.90
C ALA A 309 1.20 -18.47 9.00
N THR A 310 2.15 -19.30 8.59
CA THR A 310 1.89 -20.43 7.67
C THR A 310 0.90 -21.43 8.20
N ILE A 311 0.97 -21.74 9.51
CA ILE A 311 0.02 -22.68 10.13
C ILE A 311 -1.30 -22.01 10.54
N GLY A 312 -1.46 -20.71 10.33
CA GLY A 312 -2.68 -19.98 10.72
C GLY A 312 -2.85 -19.84 12.23
N LEU A 313 -1.73 -19.71 12.97
CA LEU A 313 -1.73 -19.70 14.44
C LEU A 313 -2.65 -18.63 15.02
N ALA A 314 -2.70 -17.43 14.44
CA ALA A 314 -3.53 -16.34 14.91
C ALA A 314 -5.03 -16.70 14.88
N GLY A 315 -5.49 -17.27 13.76
CA GLY A 315 -6.85 -17.77 13.63
C GLY A 315 -7.17 -18.92 14.60
N ALA A 316 -6.19 -19.81 14.84
CA ALA A 316 -6.34 -20.92 15.76
C ALA A 316 -6.43 -20.49 17.23
N LEU A 317 -5.67 -19.48 17.64
CA LEU A 317 -5.74 -18.93 19.00
C LEU A 317 -7.03 -18.12 19.21
N GLY A 318 -7.42 -17.29 18.27
CA GLY A 318 -8.61 -16.45 18.40
C GLY A 318 -8.53 -15.47 19.58
N ASP A 319 -9.70 -15.09 20.13
CA ASP A 319 -9.81 -14.09 21.20
C ASP A 319 -9.69 -14.68 22.62
N GLN A 320 -9.71 -16.01 22.75
CA GLN A 320 -9.66 -16.69 24.05
C GLN A 320 -8.40 -17.54 24.16
N ALA A 321 -7.94 -17.70 25.40
CA ALA A 321 -6.83 -18.60 25.66
C ALA A 321 -7.16 -20.03 25.24
N ARG A 322 -6.24 -20.69 24.55
CA ARG A 322 -6.37 -22.09 24.10
C ARG A 322 -5.20 -22.92 24.54
N THR A 323 -5.50 -24.17 24.82
CA THR A 323 -4.48 -25.17 25.17
C THR A 323 -3.66 -25.55 23.92
N VAL A 324 -2.46 -26.09 24.14
CA VAL A 324 -1.60 -26.63 23.07
C VAL A 324 -2.34 -27.65 22.19
N VAL A 325 -3.18 -28.49 22.80
CA VAL A 325 -3.92 -29.52 22.07
C VAL A 325 -4.97 -28.90 21.15
N GLU A 326 -5.75 -27.94 21.65
CA GLU A 326 -6.75 -27.23 20.84
C GLU A 326 -6.12 -26.45 19.65
N VAL A 327 -4.97 -25.83 19.88
CA VAL A 327 -4.23 -25.15 18.80
C VAL A 327 -3.72 -26.15 17.78
N ALA A 328 -3.13 -27.26 18.23
CA ALA A 328 -2.61 -28.29 17.33
C ALA A 328 -3.72 -28.94 16.48
N GLU A 329 -4.89 -29.19 17.07
CA GLU A 329 -6.07 -29.68 16.33
C GLU A 329 -6.57 -28.64 15.30
N ALA A 330 -6.64 -27.37 15.69
CA ALA A 330 -7.10 -26.30 14.80
C ALA A 330 -6.16 -26.00 13.62
N THR A 331 -4.86 -26.28 13.79
CA THR A 331 -3.82 -26.04 12.76
C THR A 331 -3.37 -27.30 12.03
N ASP A 332 -3.96 -28.46 12.33
CA ASP A 332 -3.56 -29.77 11.79
C ASP A 332 -2.05 -30.04 11.99
N THR A 333 -1.55 -29.81 13.20
CA THR A 333 -0.12 -29.90 13.53
C THR A 333 0.12 -30.82 14.73
N ALA A 334 1.40 -31.16 14.97
CA ALA A 334 1.79 -31.98 16.10
C ALA A 334 1.82 -31.18 17.41
N PRO A 335 1.12 -31.61 18.49
CA PRO A 335 1.10 -30.87 19.77
C PRO A 335 2.49 -30.55 20.34
N ALA A 336 3.44 -31.46 20.22
CA ALA A 336 4.81 -31.23 20.70
C ALA A 336 5.54 -30.10 19.92
N GLY A 337 5.23 -29.93 18.63
CA GLY A 337 5.75 -28.83 17.81
C GLY A 337 5.13 -27.50 18.22
N VAL A 338 3.80 -27.48 18.35
CA VAL A 338 3.04 -26.30 18.80
C VAL A 338 3.48 -25.85 20.19
N GLU A 339 3.71 -26.77 21.13
CA GLU A 339 4.19 -26.41 22.46
C GLU A 339 5.54 -25.67 22.42
N LYS A 340 6.48 -26.13 21.61
CA LYS A 340 7.79 -25.47 21.46
C LYS A 340 7.65 -24.12 20.78
N LEU A 341 6.83 -24.05 19.74
CA LEU A 341 6.53 -22.82 19.01
C LEU A 341 5.93 -21.76 19.94
N LEU A 342 4.88 -22.10 20.68
CA LEU A 342 4.21 -21.20 21.61
C LEU A 342 5.12 -20.71 22.74
N ARG A 343 5.98 -21.59 23.29
CA ARG A 343 6.99 -21.20 24.27
C ARG A 343 7.95 -20.13 23.75
N TYR A 344 8.45 -20.29 22.52
CA TYR A 344 9.34 -19.31 21.92
C TYR A 344 8.59 -18.01 21.59
N LEU A 345 7.41 -18.10 21.01
CA LEU A 345 6.56 -16.94 20.74
C LEU A 345 6.19 -16.16 22.03
N THR A 346 6.05 -16.87 23.17
CA THR A 346 5.86 -16.23 24.48
C THR A 346 7.12 -15.48 24.92
N ALA A 347 8.31 -16.07 24.73
CA ALA A 347 9.57 -15.42 25.08
C ALA A 347 9.81 -14.12 24.29
N ILE A 348 9.38 -14.07 23.03
CA ILE A 348 9.46 -12.86 22.17
C ILE A 348 8.17 -12.02 22.20
N ARG A 349 7.29 -12.22 23.19
CA ARG A 349 6.07 -11.43 23.45
C ARG A 349 5.02 -11.42 22.32
N ILE A 350 5.01 -12.42 21.46
CA ILE A 350 3.95 -12.61 20.46
C ILE A 350 2.73 -13.30 21.08
N THR A 351 2.96 -14.25 21.98
CA THR A 351 1.90 -14.88 22.77
C THR A 351 2.14 -14.67 24.27
N GLU A 352 1.11 -14.88 25.06
CA GLU A 352 1.23 -14.95 26.51
C GLU A 352 0.53 -16.22 27.03
N GLN A 353 1.07 -16.77 28.11
CA GLN A 353 0.51 -17.92 28.77
C GLN A 353 -0.40 -17.50 29.95
N THR A 354 -1.59 -18.09 30.03
CA THR A 354 -2.58 -17.87 31.07
C THR A 354 -2.99 -19.21 31.69
N ASP A 355 -3.82 -19.20 32.74
CA ASP A 355 -4.36 -20.44 33.35
C ASP A 355 -5.20 -21.28 32.34
N GLY A 356 -5.76 -20.65 31.30
CA GLY A 356 -6.55 -21.31 30.26
C GLY A 356 -5.76 -21.77 29.03
N GLY A 357 -4.45 -21.53 28.98
CA GLY A 357 -3.60 -21.83 27.84
C GLY A 357 -2.88 -20.59 27.29
N TYR A 358 -2.72 -20.49 25.97
CA TYR A 358 -2.03 -19.41 25.28
C TYR A 358 -3.01 -18.50 24.55
N ARG A 359 -2.69 -17.22 24.46
CA ARG A 359 -3.39 -16.24 23.62
C ARG A 359 -2.39 -15.27 22.98
N LEU A 360 -2.81 -14.56 21.97
CA LEU A 360 -2.00 -13.50 21.36
C LEU A 360 -1.90 -12.30 22.29
N THR A 361 -0.72 -11.68 22.32
CA THR A 361 -0.52 -10.35 22.91
C THR A 361 -1.01 -9.26 21.92
N SER A 362 -0.96 -7.99 22.32
CA SER A 362 -1.21 -6.87 21.39
C SER A 362 -0.26 -6.88 20.20
N LEU A 363 1.03 -7.19 20.41
CA LEU A 363 2.01 -7.35 19.33
C LEU A 363 1.69 -8.55 18.44
N GLY A 364 1.35 -9.69 19.02
CA GLY A 364 1.02 -10.91 18.28
C GLY A 364 -0.23 -10.81 17.42
N ARG A 365 -1.15 -9.91 17.75
CA ARG A 365 -2.32 -9.62 16.92
C ARG A 365 -1.98 -9.03 15.55
N SER A 366 -0.74 -8.58 15.31
CA SER A 366 -0.27 -8.23 13.98
C SER A 366 -0.39 -9.39 12.99
N LEU A 367 -0.32 -10.65 13.46
CA LEU A 367 -0.54 -11.85 12.64
C LEU A 367 -2.02 -12.06 12.24
N GLU A 368 -2.95 -11.30 12.78
CA GLU A 368 -4.37 -11.32 12.39
C GLU A 368 -4.63 -10.44 11.15
N ASN A 369 -3.66 -9.60 10.76
CA ASN A 369 -3.73 -8.84 9.52
C ASN A 369 -3.47 -9.77 8.33
N ASP A 370 -4.45 -9.89 7.43
CA ASP A 370 -4.37 -10.78 6.27
C ASP A 370 -3.13 -10.50 5.40
N TYR A 371 -2.80 -9.22 5.17
CA TYR A 371 -1.63 -8.83 4.39
C TYR A 371 -0.33 -9.28 5.07
N VAL A 372 -0.18 -9.03 6.37
CA VAL A 372 1.01 -9.45 7.14
C VAL A 372 1.13 -10.97 7.16
N SER A 373 0.02 -11.67 7.41
CA SER A 373 0.00 -13.13 7.49
C SER A 373 0.32 -13.77 6.13
N GLU A 374 -0.19 -13.20 5.04
CA GLU A 374 0.08 -13.65 3.67
C GLU A 374 1.54 -13.41 3.28
N ALA A 375 2.08 -12.22 3.59
CA ALA A 375 3.48 -11.89 3.33
C ALA A 375 4.47 -12.78 4.10
N LEU A 376 4.13 -13.15 5.34
CA LEU A 376 4.95 -14.02 6.16
C LEU A 376 4.80 -15.51 5.84
N SER A 377 3.72 -15.93 5.15
CA SER A 377 3.47 -17.36 4.89
C SER A 377 4.58 -18.00 4.06
N LEU A 378 5.21 -19.05 4.60
CA LEU A 378 6.29 -19.81 3.93
C LEU A 378 5.87 -20.41 2.57
N THR A 379 4.58 -20.55 2.31
CA THR A 379 4.04 -20.99 1.03
C THR A 379 3.64 -19.84 0.11
N GLY A 380 3.68 -18.60 0.62
CA GLY A 380 3.33 -17.40 -0.12
C GLY A 380 4.48 -16.86 -0.98
N LEU A 381 4.13 -16.05 -1.96
CA LEU A 381 5.07 -15.49 -2.94
C LEU A 381 6.23 -14.72 -2.28
N TYR A 382 5.91 -13.83 -1.34
CA TYR A 382 6.90 -12.96 -0.69
C TYR A 382 7.94 -13.75 0.09
N ALA A 383 7.50 -14.64 0.99
CA ALA A 383 8.43 -15.45 1.78
C ALA A 383 9.22 -16.43 0.92
N GLN A 384 8.64 -16.97 -0.16
CA GLN A 384 9.34 -17.83 -1.10
C GLN A 384 10.42 -17.05 -1.89
N ARG A 385 10.13 -15.81 -2.30
CA ARG A 385 11.12 -14.93 -2.95
C ARG A 385 12.24 -14.56 -1.98
N GLU A 386 11.92 -14.08 -0.80
CA GLU A 386 12.87 -13.65 0.23
C GLU A 386 13.80 -14.81 0.63
N LEU A 387 13.24 -15.94 1.03
CA LEU A 387 14.05 -17.10 1.42
C LEU A 387 14.88 -17.67 0.26
N GLY A 388 14.33 -17.65 -0.94
CA GLY A 388 15.04 -18.08 -2.14
C GLY A 388 16.28 -17.23 -2.40
N GLY A 389 16.14 -15.90 -2.32
CA GLY A 389 17.24 -14.97 -2.49
C GLY A 389 18.27 -15.07 -1.36
N LEU A 390 17.83 -15.02 -0.10
CA LEU A 390 18.74 -15.06 1.04
C LEU A 390 19.55 -16.37 1.14
N LEU A 391 18.94 -17.52 0.83
CA LEU A 391 19.65 -18.81 0.79
C LEU A 391 20.66 -18.88 -0.37
N SER A 392 20.39 -18.19 -1.47
CA SER A 392 21.25 -18.15 -2.67
C SER A 392 22.30 -17.05 -2.61
N LEU A 393 22.19 -16.11 -1.67
CA LEU A 393 23.01 -14.89 -1.61
C LEU A 393 24.51 -15.16 -1.52
N LEU A 394 24.90 -16.16 -0.73
CA LEU A 394 26.33 -16.50 -0.60
C LEU A 394 26.93 -16.95 -1.96
N ALA A 395 26.19 -17.72 -2.74
CA ALA A 395 26.61 -18.13 -4.07
C ALA A 395 26.68 -16.92 -5.01
N ALA A 396 25.65 -16.07 -4.98
CA ALA A 396 25.57 -14.86 -5.79
C ALA A 396 26.74 -13.90 -5.53
N VAL A 397 27.05 -13.62 -4.26
CA VAL A 397 28.20 -12.75 -3.88
C VAL A 397 29.54 -13.34 -4.33
N ARG A 398 29.69 -14.67 -4.34
CA ARG A 398 30.94 -15.33 -4.72
C ARG A 398 31.14 -15.45 -6.23
N THR A 399 30.08 -15.61 -6.98
CA THR A 399 30.14 -16.04 -8.38
C THR A 399 29.44 -15.11 -9.36
N GLY A 400 28.70 -14.10 -8.85
CA GLY A 400 27.82 -13.26 -9.64
C GLY A 400 26.49 -13.94 -10.01
N ARG A 401 26.22 -15.14 -9.48
CA ARG A 401 24.99 -15.90 -9.73
C ARG A 401 24.59 -16.70 -8.51
N GLY A 402 23.31 -16.68 -8.16
CA GLY A 402 22.75 -17.50 -7.10
C GLY A 402 22.67 -18.99 -7.45
N ASP A 403 22.28 -19.81 -6.48
CA ASP A 403 22.10 -21.25 -6.60
C ASP A 403 20.70 -21.69 -6.08
N HIS A 404 19.65 -20.96 -6.49
CA HIS A 404 18.28 -21.21 -6.08
C HIS A 404 17.81 -22.64 -6.39
N ASP A 405 18.22 -23.18 -7.52
CA ASP A 405 17.93 -24.56 -7.94
C ASP A 405 18.45 -25.61 -6.96
N ARG A 406 19.57 -25.33 -6.29
CA ARG A 406 20.12 -26.20 -5.23
C ARG A 406 19.18 -26.36 -4.04
N TRP A 407 18.45 -25.30 -3.68
CA TRP A 407 17.59 -25.25 -2.49
C TRP A 407 16.15 -25.67 -2.80
N PHE A 408 15.67 -25.33 -4.00
CA PHE A 408 14.26 -25.46 -4.37
C PHE A 408 14.02 -26.34 -5.61
N GLY A 409 15.08 -26.92 -6.19
CA GLY A 409 14.99 -27.87 -7.31
C GLY A 409 14.80 -27.23 -8.68
N ALA A 410 14.65 -25.90 -8.77
CA ALA A 410 14.55 -25.16 -10.01
C ALA A 410 15.04 -23.71 -9.79
N GLU A 411 15.42 -23.01 -10.85
CA GLU A 411 15.67 -21.57 -10.80
C GLU A 411 14.37 -20.82 -10.45
N TRP A 412 14.51 -19.63 -9.83
CA TRP A 412 13.35 -18.84 -9.40
C TRP A 412 12.39 -18.50 -10.56
N ALA A 413 12.95 -18.03 -11.67
CA ALA A 413 12.16 -17.68 -12.86
C ALA A 413 11.35 -18.86 -13.40
N ASP A 414 11.94 -20.07 -13.45
CA ASP A 414 11.24 -21.29 -13.90
C ASP A 414 10.14 -21.68 -12.92
N ARG A 415 10.42 -21.56 -11.64
CA ARG A 415 9.49 -21.94 -10.57
C ARG A 415 8.25 -21.04 -10.53
N THR A 416 8.42 -19.72 -10.67
CA THR A 416 7.30 -18.76 -10.69
C THR A 416 6.40 -18.86 -11.92
N VAL A 417 6.82 -19.59 -12.94
CA VAL A 417 6.02 -19.85 -14.15
C VAL A 417 5.42 -21.26 -14.14
N SER A 418 6.09 -22.24 -13.51
CA SER A 418 5.66 -23.64 -13.49
C SER A 418 4.78 -24.02 -12.28
N ASP A 419 4.92 -23.35 -11.15
CA ASP A 419 4.05 -23.50 -9.97
C ASP A 419 2.81 -22.61 -10.12
N ALA A 420 1.66 -23.24 -10.32
CA ALA A 420 0.41 -22.52 -10.58
C ALA A 420 0.00 -21.57 -9.43
N THR A 421 0.31 -21.93 -8.19
CA THR A 421 0.00 -21.09 -7.01
C THR A 421 0.87 -19.85 -6.99
N LEU A 422 2.18 -20.01 -7.18
CA LEU A 422 3.11 -18.88 -7.23
C LEU A 422 2.85 -17.99 -8.45
N LEU A 423 2.55 -18.58 -9.61
CA LEU A 423 2.22 -17.83 -10.81
C LEU A 423 0.97 -16.96 -10.61
N THR A 424 -0.09 -17.52 -10.06
CA THR A 424 -1.32 -16.76 -9.80
C THR A 424 -1.06 -15.64 -8.80
N ALA A 425 -0.40 -15.93 -7.68
CA ALA A 425 -0.07 -14.92 -6.67
C ALA A 425 0.80 -13.80 -7.26
N ARG A 426 1.79 -14.12 -8.10
CA ARG A 426 2.64 -13.13 -8.76
C ARG A 426 1.85 -12.24 -9.73
N VAL A 427 1.03 -12.83 -10.58
CA VAL A 427 0.23 -12.06 -11.56
C VAL A 427 -0.78 -11.14 -10.86
N GLU A 428 -1.43 -11.62 -9.79
CA GLU A 428 -2.35 -10.81 -8.99
C GLU A 428 -1.65 -9.66 -8.25
N GLU A 429 -0.48 -9.93 -7.66
CA GLU A 429 0.29 -8.92 -6.93
C GLU A 429 0.83 -7.84 -7.87
N GLU A 430 1.45 -8.24 -8.99
CA GLU A 430 1.94 -7.32 -10.00
C GLU A 430 0.80 -6.45 -10.58
N ALA A 431 -0.38 -7.03 -10.80
CA ALA A 431 -1.55 -6.27 -11.27
C ALA A 431 -2.03 -5.26 -10.21
N GLY A 432 -1.99 -5.63 -8.93
CA GLY A 432 -2.33 -4.72 -7.83
C GLY A 432 -1.39 -3.50 -7.76
N ILE A 433 -0.09 -3.70 -7.97
CA ILE A 433 0.88 -2.59 -8.05
C ILE A 433 0.61 -1.73 -9.29
N ALA A 434 0.34 -2.36 -10.43
CA ALA A 434 0.08 -1.67 -11.69
C ALA A 434 -1.16 -0.76 -11.66
N GLU A 435 -2.12 -0.98 -10.75
CA GLU A 435 -3.26 -0.08 -10.55
C GLU A 435 -2.82 1.35 -10.21
N TYR A 436 -1.69 1.51 -9.52
CA TYR A 436 -1.13 2.82 -9.16
C TYR A 436 -0.28 3.45 -10.26
N GLU A 437 0.16 2.68 -11.25
CA GLU A 437 1.18 3.10 -12.22
C GLU A 437 0.65 3.21 -13.66
N ALA A 438 -0.14 2.22 -14.10
CA ALA A 438 -0.47 2.01 -15.50
C ALA A 438 -1.24 3.18 -16.12
N GLY A 439 -2.16 3.80 -15.37
CA GLY A 439 -2.91 4.97 -15.83
C GLY A 439 -2.02 6.18 -16.12
N ALA A 440 -1.06 6.45 -15.23
CA ALA A 440 -0.11 7.55 -15.39
C ALA A 440 0.84 7.31 -16.58
N VAL A 441 1.31 6.07 -16.74
CA VAL A 441 2.14 5.68 -17.89
C VAL A 441 1.35 5.84 -19.19
N ALA A 442 0.12 5.33 -19.26
CA ALA A 442 -0.73 5.42 -20.44
C ALA A 442 -1.04 6.86 -20.85
N ALA A 443 -1.13 7.78 -19.90
CA ALA A 443 -1.35 9.21 -20.15
C ALA A 443 -0.10 9.95 -20.69
N ALA A 444 1.09 9.36 -20.60
CA ALA A 444 2.33 10.02 -20.97
C ALA A 444 2.36 10.40 -22.47
N PRO A 445 2.81 11.63 -22.82
CA PRO A 445 2.83 12.12 -24.20
C PRO A 445 3.68 11.28 -25.16
N VAL A 446 4.57 10.45 -24.63
CA VAL A 446 5.41 9.55 -25.42
C VAL A 446 4.60 8.53 -26.23
N PHE A 447 3.34 8.30 -25.89
CA PHE A 447 2.44 7.42 -26.65
C PHE A 447 1.61 8.15 -27.71
N ASP A 448 1.72 9.48 -27.84
CA ASP A 448 0.96 10.25 -28.83
C ASP A 448 1.33 9.84 -30.24
N GLY A 449 0.30 9.57 -31.07
CA GLY A 449 0.45 9.18 -32.46
C GLY A 449 0.93 7.74 -32.69
N LEU A 450 1.03 6.92 -31.65
CA LEU A 450 1.29 5.48 -31.80
C LEU A 450 -0.02 4.75 -32.08
N SER A 451 0.06 3.67 -32.89
CA SER A 451 -1.06 2.79 -33.22
C SER A 451 -0.87 1.38 -32.68
N THR A 452 0.38 0.92 -32.53
CA THR A 452 0.71 -0.42 -32.07
C THR A 452 1.77 -0.37 -30.97
N VAL A 453 1.44 -0.89 -29.79
CA VAL A 453 2.33 -0.94 -28.64
C VAL A 453 2.42 -2.37 -28.11
N VAL A 454 3.63 -2.89 -28.01
CA VAL A 454 3.89 -4.15 -27.31
C VAL A 454 4.18 -3.85 -25.85
N VAL A 455 3.59 -4.63 -24.97
CA VAL A 455 3.84 -4.55 -23.53
C VAL A 455 4.40 -5.88 -23.04
N VAL A 456 5.51 -5.82 -22.32
CA VAL A 456 6.22 -7.01 -21.82
C VAL A 456 6.86 -6.69 -20.46
N GLY A 457 6.93 -7.69 -19.58
CA GLY A 457 7.49 -7.55 -18.23
C GLY A 457 6.45 -7.68 -17.14
N ARG A 458 6.52 -6.88 -16.09
CA ARG A 458 5.59 -6.91 -14.96
C ARG A 458 4.19 -6.43 -15.37
N ALA A 459 3.16 -7.14 -14.93
CA ALA A 459 1.74 -6.80 -15.14
C ALA A 459 1.39 -6.31 -16.56
N PRO A 460 1.87 -6.97 -17.64
CA PRO A 460 1.74 -6.42 -18.98
C PRO A 460 0.28 -6.26 -19.42
N GLY A 461 -0.64 -7.04 -18.85
CA GLY A 461 -2.08 -6.94 -19.08
C GLY A 461 -2.67 -5.61 -18.59
N ALA A 462 -2.34 -5.21 -17.38
CA ALA A 462 -2.83 -3.97 -16.78
C ALA A 462 -2.36 -2.72 -17.55
N PHE A 463 -1.08 -2.69 -17.95
CA PHE A 463 -0.55 -1.60 -18.77
C PHE A 463 -1.15 -1.57 -20.17
N ALA A 464 -1.38 -2.75 -20.78
CA ALA A 464 -2.04 -2.83 -22.08
C ALA A 464 -3.49 -2.31 -22.01
N GLU A 465 -4.25 -2.69 -20.99
CA GLU A 465 -5.62 -2.19 -20.77
C GLU A 465 -5.65 -0.67 -20.55
N ALA A 466 -4.74 -0.16 -19.71
CA ALA A 466 -4.64 1.27 -19.46
C ALA A 466 -4.34 2.05 -20.74
N LEU A 467 -3.40 1.57 -21.57
CA LEU A 467 -3.05 2.19 -22.86
C LEU A 467 -4.25 2.24 -23.81
N VAL A 468 -4.97 1.13 -24.02
CA VAL A 468 -6.11 1.12 -24.94
C VAL A 468 -7.30 1.89 -24.37
N THR A 469 -7.42 2.01 -23.06
CA THR A 469 -8.46 2.82 -22.42
C THR A 469 -8.18 4.31 -22.59
N ALA A 470 -6.94 4.73 -22.38
CA ALA A 470 -6.55 6.14 -22.50
C ALA A 470 -6.47 6.63 -23.95
N ARG A 471 -6.29 5.73 -24.94
CA ARG A 471 -6.00 6.05 -26.34
C ARG A 471 -6.83 5.19 -27.29
N GLU A 472 -7.79 5.81 -27.98
CA GLU A 472 -8.74 5.10 -28.84
C GLU A 472 -8.10 4.42 -30.06
N ASP A 473 -6.99 4.97 -30.57
CA ASP A 473 -6.31 4.49 -31.78
C ASP A 473 -5.25 3.41 -31.49
N VAL A 474 -4.95 3.11 -30.22
CA VAL A 474 -3.90 2.16 -29.85
C VAL A 474 -4.44 0.72 -29.82
N GLN A 475 -3.68 -0.18 -30.44
CA GLN A 475 -3.76 -1.63 -30.30
C GLN A 475 -2.58 -2.07 -29.44
N ALA A 476 -2.83 -2.84 -28.38
CA ALA A 476 -1.79 -3.36 -27.49
C ALA A 476 -1.56 -4.87 -27.73
N LEU A 477 -0.31 -5.27 -27.72
CA LEU A 477 0.10 -6.67 -27.78
C LEU A 477 0.83 -7.06 -26.50
N VAL A 478 0.24 -7.93 -25.70
CA VAL A 478 0.86 -8.50 -24.50
C VAL A 478 1.74 -9.68 -24.90
N VAL A 479 3.01 -9.65 -24.49
CA VAL A 479 3.96 -10.73 -24.71
C VAL A 479 4.39 -11.30 -23.37
N ALA A 480 4.15 -12.59 -23.16
CA ALA A 480 4.50 -13.31 -21.93
C ALA A 480 4.63 -14.83 -22.20
N ALA A 481 5.08 -15.59 -21.21
CA ALA A 481 5.12 -17.05 -21.29
C ALA A 481 3.69 -17.64 -21.45
N PRO A 482 3.53 -18.80 -22.09
CA PRO A 482 2.19 -19.39 -22.33
C PRO A 482 1.33 -19.53 -21.07
N SER A 483 1.89 -20.07 -19.98
CA SER A 483 1.19 -20.22 -18.69
C SER A 483 0.81 -18.87 -18.06
N GLU A 484 1.65 -17.86 -18.22
CA GLU A 484 1.40 -16.51 -17.76
C GLU A 484 0.29 -15.83 -18.57
N LEU A 485 0.26 -16.03 -19.89
CA LEU A 485 -0.83 -15.53 -20.73
C LEU A 485 -2.19 -16.08 -20.31
N ASP A 486 -2.25 -17.35 -19.90
CA ASP A 486 -3.50 -17.95 -19.42
C ASP A 486 -3.95 -17.32 -18.08
N ALA A 487 -3.01 -17.06 -17.16
CA ALA A 487 -3.29 -16.35 -15.91
C ALA A 487 -3.72 -14.89 -16.15
N LEU A 488 -3.05 -14.19 -17.07
CA LEU A 488 -3.39 -12.81 -17.44
C LEU A 488 -4.79 -12.71 -18.07
N ARG A 489 -5.15 -13.65 -18.96
CA ARG A 489 -6.52 -13.72 -19.53
C ARG A 489 -7.59 -14.01 -18.48
N ALA A 490 -7.27 -14.87 -17.51
CA ALA A 490 -8.19 -15.16 -16.42
C ALA A 490 -8.43 -13.94 -15.52
N LEU A 491 -7.40 -13.11 -15.31
CA LEU A 491 -7.48 -11.91 -14.47
C LEU A 491 -8.14 -10.73 -15.19
N HIS A 492 -7.74 -10.45 -16.44
CA HIS A 492 -8.15 -9.24 -17.19
C HIS A 492 -9.30 -9.47 -18.15
N GLY A 493 -9.58 -10.73 -18.52
CA GLY A 493 -10.58 -11.06 -19.53
C GLY A 493 -10.11 -10.75 -20.97
N GLU A 494 -11.06 -10.66 -21.90
CA GLU A 494 -10.78 -10.34 -23.29
C GLU A 494 -11.12 -8.87 -23.59
N HIS A 495 -10.23 -8.17 -24.27
CA HIS A 495 -10.45 -6.82 -24.75
C HIS A 495 -10.19 -6.74 -26.27
N ALA A 496 -11.11 -6.11 -27.01
CA ALA A 496 -11.06 -6.10 -28.48
C ALA A 496 -9.77 -5.49 -29.08
N ARG A 497 -9.08 -4.62 -28.35
CA ARG A 497 -7.85 -3.95 -28.77
C ARG A 497 -6.59 -4.43 -28.03
N VAL A 498 -6.71 -5.50 -27.22
CA VAL A 498 -5.57 -6.16 -26.57
C VAL A 498 -5.45 -7.57 -27.12
N SER A 499 -4.30 -7.89 -27.70
CA SER A 499 -3.96 -9.21 -28.18
C SER A 499 -2.84 -9.82 -27.35
N HIS A 500 -2.70 -11.16 -27.41
CA HIS A 500 -1.76 -11.90 -26.58
C HIS A 500 -0.93 -12.80 -27.46
N THR A 501 0.38 -12.78 -27.29
CA THR A 501 1.34 -13.62 -28.04
C THR A 501 2.35 -14.27 -27.08
N PRO A 502 2.59 -15.58 -27.17
CA PRO A 502 3.63 -16.21 -26.42
C PRO A 502 5.02 -15.73 -26.89
N GLY A 503 5.86 -15.37 -25.91
CA GLY A 503 7.19 -14.85 -26.17
C GLY A 503 7.94 -14.51 -24.89
N THR A 504 9.12 -13.96 -25.04
CA THR A 504 9.98 -13.51 -23.94
C THR A 504 10.59 -12.15 -24.24
N LEU A 505 11.10 -11.48 -23.24
CA LEU A 505 11.88 -10.24 -23.34
C LEU A 505 13.11 -10.34 -24.25
N LEU A 506 13.66 -11.55 -24.36
CA LEU A 506 14.88 -11.82 -25.11
C LEU A 506 14.61 -12.21 -26.56
N SER A 507 13.37 -12.11 -27.04
CA SER A 507 12.97 -12.55 -28.37
C SER A 507 12.47 -11.36 -29.21
N ARG A 508 12.96 -11.28 -30.45
CA ARG A 508 12.46 -10.34 -31.43
C ARG A 508 11.03 -10.69 -31.84
N LEU A 509 10.20 -9.66 -31.99
CA LEU A 509 8.86 -9.82 -32.52
C LEU A 509 8.87 -10.15 -34.03
N PRO A 510 7.89 -10.92 -34.51
CA PRO A 510 7.82 -11.30 -35.94
C PRO A 510 7.49 -10.12 -36.85
N GLU A 511 6.73 -9.13 -36.37
CA GLU A 511 6.32 -7.95 -37.13
C GLU A 511 6.71 -6.68 -36.38
N PRO A 512 7.21 -5.65 -37.08
CA PRO A 512 7.56 -4.39 -36.46
C PRO A 512 6.33 -3.63 -35.94
N VAL A 513 6.49 -2.99 -34.77
CA VAL A 513 5.47 -2.17 -34.08
C VAL A 513 5.94 -0.74 -33.90
N ASP A 514 5.05 0.18 -33.46
CA ASP A 514 5.43 1.57 -33.24
C ASP A 514 6.24 1.75 -31.95
N ALA A 515 5.93 0.95 -30.92
CA ALA A 515 6.69 0.97 -29.65
C ALA A 515 6.69 -0.38 -28.93
N VAL A 516 7.75 -0.62 -28.16
CA VAL A 516 7.84 -1.70 -27.16
C VAL A 516 7.99 -1.04 -25.79
N LEU A 517 7.09 -1.36 -24.88
CA LEU A 517 7.11 -0.96 -23.47
C LEU A 517 7.58 -2.12 -22.61
N LEU A 518 8.74 -1.97 -21.98
CA LEU A 518 9.35 -2.87 -21.03
C LEU A 518 8.99 -2.39 -19.61
N VAL A 519 8.17 -3.14 -18.89
CA VAL A 519 7.68 -2.77 -17.56
C VAL A 519 8.43 -3.56 -16.48
N GLY A 520 9.23 -2.90 -15.65
CA GLY A 520 9.98 -3.52 -14.55
C GLY A 520 10.86 -4.70 -14.98
N ALA A 521 11.14 -4.80 -16.26
CA ALA A 521 11.66 -6.01 -16.88
C ALA A 521 13.18 -6.13 -16.81
N LEU A 522 13.88 -5.00 -16.74
CA LEU A 522 15.35 -5.00 -16.78
C LEU A 522 15.97 -5.37 -15.43
N SER A 523 15.28 -5.13 -14.32
CA SER A 523 15.78 -5.45 -12.99
C SER A 523 15.95 -6.96 -12.74
N SER A 524 15.16 -7.80 -13.40
CA SER A 524 15.28 -9.25 -13.31
C SER A 524 16.30 -9.89 -14.28
N LEU A 525 17.10 -9.08 -14.94
CA LEU A 525 18.07 -9.53 -15.92
C LEU A 525 19.49 -9.04 -15.57
N PRO A 526 20.53 -9.89 -15.72
CA PRO A 526 21.92 -9.44 -15.74
C PRO A 526 22.15 -8.39 -16.83
N ASP A 527 23.14 -7.51 -16.69
CA ASP A 527 23.39 -6.40 -17.62
C ASP A 527 23.51 -6.82 -19.09
N ALA A 528 24.17 -7.96 -19.35
CA ALA A 528 24.33 -8.46 -20.71
C ALA A 528 22.99 -8.84 -21.36
N ASP A 529 22.09 -9.46 -20.57
CA ASP A 529 20.76 -9.89 -21.01
C ASP A 529 19.81 -8.69 -21.07
N ALA A 530 19.90 -7.75 -20.13
CA ALA A 530 19.16 -6.49 -20.17
C ALA A 530 19.50 -5.67 -21.41
N ALA A 531 20.79 -5.54 -21.76
CA ALA A 531 21.23 -4.91 -22.99
C ALA A 531 20.79 -5.70 -24.24
N HIS A 532 20.72 -7.02 -24.17
CA HIS A 532 20.18 -7.85 -25.26
C HIS A 532 18.67 -7.62 -25.43
N ALA A 533 17.91 -7.61 -24.35
CA ALA A 533 16.46 -7.31 -24.38
C ALA A 533 16.18 -5.94 -25.03
N LEU A 534 16.95 -4.93 -24.70
CA LEU A 534 16.86 -3.61 -25.33
C LEU A 534 17.17 -3.64 -26.84
N ARG A 535 18.17 -4.42 -27.27
CA ARG A 535 18.49 -4.61 -28.71
C ARG A 535 17.35 -5.31 -29.46
N GLU A 536 16.77 -6.36 -28.86
CA GLU A 536 15.66 -7.08 -29.49
C GLU A 536 14.38 -6.20 -29.53
N ALA A 537 14.13 -5.41 -28.49
CA ALA A 537 13.06 -4.41 -28.49
C ALA A 537 13.28 -3.36 -29.61
N ALA A 538 14.52 -2.83 -29.76
CA ALA A 538 14.86 -1.90 -30.82
C ALA A 538 14.72 -2.51 -32.23
N ALA A 539 15.06 -3.78 -32.38
CA ALA A 539 14.90 -4.51 -33.63
C ALA A 539 13.43 -4.89 -33.94
N SER A 540 12.55 -4.78 -32.95
CA SER A 540 11.12 -5.07 -33.06
C SER A 540 10.26 -3.84 -33.39
N VAL A 541 10.82 -2.63 -33.37
CA VAL A 541 10.09 -1.42 -33.72
C VAL A 541 10.38 -0.98 -35.16
N GLN A 542 9.47 -0.21 -35.73
CA GLN A 542 9.63 0.41 -37.03
C GLN A 542 10.79 1.42 -37.00
N PRO A 543 11.37 1.80 -38.17
CA PRO A 543 12.32 2.93 -38.22
C PRO A 543 11.73 4.20 -37.61
N GLY A 544 12.37 4.75 -36.58
CA GLY A 544 11.85 5.86 -35.78
C GLY A 544 10.85 5.48 -34.70
N GLY A 545 10.58 4.18 -34.49
CA GLY A 545 9.78 3.65 -33.39
C GLY A 545 10.48 3.80 -32.04
N ARG A 546 9.77 3.53 -30.97
CA ARG A 546 10.18 3.82 -29.59
C ARG A 546 10.43 2.56 -28.78
N VAL A 547 11.54 2.55 -28.06
CA VAL A 547 11.82 1.59 -26.98
C VAL A 547 11.60 2.34 -25.66
N LEU A 548 10.63 1.87 -24.89
CA LEU A 548 10.20 2.46 -23.65
C LEU A 548 10.55 1.53 -22.50
N VAL A 549 11.17 2.05 -21.46
CA VAL A 549 11.48 1.30 -20.24
C VAL A 549 10.84 2.04 -19.06
N PHE A 550 9.96 1.37 -18.37
CA PHE A 550 9.30 1.87 -17.17
C PHE A 550 9.66 1.03 -15.96
N GLY A 551 10.00 1.67 -14.86
CA GLY A 551 10.29 1.03 -13.58
C GLY A 551 10.98 1.94 -12.59
N GLU A 552 11.31 1.36 -11.47
CA GLU A 552 12.06 2.00 -10.38
C GLU A 552 13.50 2.27 -10.82
N VAL A 553 14.06 3.36 -10.29
CA VAL A 553 15.47 3.74 -10.47
C VAL A 553 16.05 3.94 -9.09
N LEU A 554 17.09 3.17 -8.78
CA LEU A 554 17.77 3.29 -7.50
C LEU A 554 18.44 4.67 -7.39
N ASP A 555 18.06 5.43 -6.38
CA ASP A 555 18.76 6.66 -6.01
C ASP A 555 19.58 6.39 -4.73
N PRO A 556 20.91 6.29 -4.81
CA PRO A 556 21.74 5.93 -3.65
C PRO A 556 21.69 6.95 -2.51
N VAL A 557 21.16 8.15 -2.75
CA VAL A 557 21.01 9.19 -1.72
C VAL A 557 19.69 9.05 -0.96
N LEU A 558 18.68 8.45 -1.59
CA LEU A 558 17.31 8.38 -1.08
C LEU A 558 16.89 6.95 -0.69
N ALA A 559 17.59 5.94 -1.22
CA ALA A 559 17.28 4.54 -0.97
C ALA A 559 17.39 4.18 0.51
N ASP A 560 16.38 3.50 1.01
CA ASP A 560 16.37 2.96 2.36
C ASP A 560 16.85 1.49 2.40
N GLU A 561 16.87 0.89 3.57
CA GLU A 561 17.35 -0.47 3.78
C GLU A 561 16.53 -1.52 2.99
N HIS A 562 15.23 -1.28 2.80
CA HIS A 562 14.35 -2.22 2.09
C HIS A 562 14.61 -2.24 0.59
N GLU A 563 14.93 -1.07 0.00
CA GLU A 563 15.30 -0.99 -1.42
C GLU A 563 16.62 -1.72 -1.69
N TYR A 564 17.59 -1.62 -0.76
CA TYR A 564 18.85 -2.39 -0.84
C TYR A 564 18.66 -3.89 -0.54
N GLU A 565 17.74 -4.26 0.36
CA GLU A 565 17.37 -5.66 0.61
C GLU A 565 16.74 -6.30 -0.63
N ASP A 566 15.79 -5.60 -1.25
CA ASP A 566 15.15 -6.05 -2.49
C ASP A 566 16.16 -6.20 -3.65
N ASP A 567 17.11 -5.29 -3.77
CA ASP A 567 18.20 -5.36 -4.74
C ASP A 567 19.07 -6.60 -4.52
N LEU A 568 19.48 -6.88 -3.28
CA LEU A 568 20.26 -8.08 -2.93
C LEU A 568 19.49 -9.37 -3.22
N ILE A 569 18.20 -9.41 -2.90
CA ILE A 569 17.34 -10.58 -3.17
C ILE A 569 17.20 -10.79 -4.67
N GLU A 570 16.92 -9.73 -5.43
CA GLU A 570 16.80 -9.82 -6.89
C GLU A 570 18.10 -10.27 -7.55
N PHE A 571 19.24 -9.71 -7.13
CA PHE A 571 20.56 -10.14 -7.58
C PHE A 571 20.81 -11.63 -7.30
N ALA A 572 20.45 -12.10 -6.11
CA ALA A 572 20.63 -13.50 -5.74
C ALA A 572 19.70 -14.46 -6.49
N LEU A 573 18.52 -14.00 -6.90
CA LEU A 573 17.55 -14.83 -7.62
C LEU A 573 17.79 -14.87 -9.14
N THR A 574 18.19 -13.74 -9.72
CA THR A 574 18.19 -13.55 -11.18
C THR A 574 19.55 -13.14 -11.74
N GLY A 575 20.46 -12.65 -10.91
CA GLY A 575 21.71 -12.00 -11.32
C GLY A 575 21.50 -10.57 -11.86
N GLY A 576 20.27 -10.06 -11.77
CA GLY A 576 19.92 -8.68 -12.07
C GLY A 576 20.06 -7.76 -10.86
N GLY A 577 19.10 -6.89 -10.64
CA GLY A 577 19.01 -5.98 -9.50
C GLY A 577 18.52 -4.59 -9.89
N ALA A 578 18.36 -3.74 -8.89
CA ALA A 578 18.02 -2.34 -9.07
C ALA A 578 19.17 -1.60 -9.78
N ARG A 579 18.84 -0.58 -10.55
CA ARG A 579 19.85 0.20 -11.29
C ARG A 579 19.65 1.69 -11.08
N THR A 580 20.77 2.37 -10.90
CA THR A 580 20.84 3.81 -10.90
C THR A 580 20.53 4.38 -12.29
N HIS A 581 20.31 5.67 -12.36
CA HIS A 581 20.12 6.37 -13.65
C HIS A 581 21.30 6.15 -14.61
N ASP A 582 22.53 6.28 -14.13
CA ASP A 582 23.73 6.15 -14.94
C ASP A 582 23.91 4.72 -15.48
N GLU A 583 23.55 3.69 -14.68
CA GLU A 583 23.57 2.30 -15.10
C GLU A 583 22.50 2.01 -16.17
N HIS A 584 21.31 2.62 -16.08
CA HIS A 584 20.32 2.57 -17.16
C HIS A 584 20.86 3.19 -18.45
N LEU A 585 21.50 4.38 -18.38
CA LEU A 585 22.12 5.00 -19.54
C LEU A 585 23.20 4.10 -20.17
N ALA A 586 23.99 3.44 -19.33
CA ALA A 586 24.99 2.47 -19.80
C ALA A 586 24.36 1.27 -20.54
N LEU A 587 23.20 0.77 -20.08
CA LEU A 587 22.47 -0.29 -20.79
C LEU A 587 21.95 0.16 -22.15
N PHE A 588 21.36 1.37 -22.24
CA PHE A 588 20.92 1.92 -23.53
C PHE A 588 22.10 2.07 -24.50
N ALA A 589 23.22 2.58 -24.03
CA ALA A 589 24.44 2.68 -24.82
C ALA A 589 24.97 1.29 -25.27
N ALA A 590 24.99 0.30 -24.38
CA ALA A 590 25.41 -1.06 -24.69
C ALA A 590 24.45 -1.78 -25.69
N ALA A 591 23.19 -1.34 -25.72
CA ALA A 591 22.21 -1.81 -26.71
C ALA A 591 22.35 -1.09 -28.07
N GLY A 592 23.18 -0.06 -28.19
CA GLY A 592 23.31 0.75 -29.41
C GLY A 592 22.18 1.76 -29.59
N LEU A 593 21.45 2.05 -28.52
CA LEU A 593 20.44 3.11 -28.47
C LEU A 593 21.08 4.43 -28.06
N GLY A 594 20.52 5.54 -28.53
CA GLY A 594 20.90 6.87 -28.07
C GLY A 594 20.46 7.13 -26.64
N GLU A 595 20.89 8.26 -26.08
CA GLU A 595 20.46 8.71 -24.77
C GLU A 595 18.93 8.85 -24.73
N PRO A 596 18.23 8.13 -23.83
CA PRO A 596 16.78 8.18 -23.77
C PRO A 596 16.29 9.49 -23.13
N ALA A 597 15.16 9.98 -23.60
CA ALA A 597 14.42 10.98 -22.83
C ALA A 597 13.92 10.35 -21.54
N ARG A 598 14.05 11.09 -20.42
CA ARG A 598 13.61 10.67 -19.09
C ARG A 598 12.39 11.46 -18.66
N SER A 599 11.39 10.79 -18.12
CA SER A 599 10.27 11.41 -17.43
C SER A 599 9.94 10.64 -16.17
N THR A 600 9.68 11.36 -15.07
CA THR A 600 9.22 10.76 -13.82
C THR A 600 7.71 10.61 -13.90
N ILE A 601 7.22 9.41 -13.60
CA ILE A 601 5.80 9.09 -13.63
C ILE A 601 5.42 8.57 -12.25
N GLY A 602 4.58 9.32 -11.55
CA GLY A 602 4.01 8.97 -10.25
C GLY A 602 5.01 8.31 -9.28
N TRP A 603 4.74 8.20 -8.03
CA TRP A 603 5.43 7.36 -7.01
C TRP A 603 6.96 7.15 -7.10
N GLY A 604 7.70 7.97 -7.86
CA GLY A 604 9.15 7.83 -8.02
C GLY A 604 9.61 7.02 -9.22
N ASN A 605 8.71 6.37 -9.94
CA ASN A 605 9.04 5.59 -11.12
C ASN A 605 9.49 6.44 -12.30
N THR A 606 10.35 5.88 -13.12
CA THR A 606 10.89 6.55 -14.32
C THR A 606 10.44 5.86 -15.59
N LEU A 607 10.04 6.65 -16.57
CA LEU A 607 9.85 6.22 -17.95
C LEU A 607 10.98 6.76 -18.81
N TYR A 608 11.79 5.87 -19.34
CA TYR A 608 12.80 6.15 -20.37
C TYR A 608 12.22 5.92 -21.75
N ALA A 609 12.53 6.80 -22.69
CA ALA A 609 12.10 6.70 -24.08
C ALA A 609 13.26 6.92 -25.04
N ALA A 610 13.69 5.85 -25.71
CA ALA A 610 14.69 5.90 -26.77
C ALA A 610 14.05 5.70 -28.14
N THR A 611 14.55 6.40 -29.16
CA THR A 611 14.15 6.19 -30.56
C THR A 611 15.09 5.17 -31.18
N ALA A 612 14.55 4.13 -31.82
CA ALA A 612 15.35 3.19 -32.57
C ALA A 612 16.00 3.88 -33.78
N ILE A 613 17.30 3.83 -33.85
CA ILE A 613 18.08 4.32 -35.00
C ILE A 613 18.03 3.21 -36.05
N GLY A 614 17.33 3.45 -37.16
CA GLY A 614 17.16 2.49 -38.25
C GLY A 614 18.48 2.15 -38.96
#